data_717d40a4bfee7799e2ac59bd75491852
#
_entry.id   717d40a4bfee7799e2ac59bd75491852
#
_cell.length_a   1.000
_cell.length_b   1.000
_cell.length_c   1.000
_cell.angle_alpha   90.00
_cell.angle_beta   90.00
_cell.angle_gamma   90.00
#
_symmetry.space_group_name_H-M   'P 1'
#
loop_
_entity.id
_entity.type
_entity.pdbx_description
1 polymer ?
#
loop_
_entity_poly.entity_id
_entity_poly.type
_entity_poly.pdbx_seq_one_letter_code
_entity_poly.pdbx_strand_id
1 'polypeptide(L)'
;MAELSTTRRVQHAASEMFDLVADIERYPEFVPLCQSLRVRKRLQEGGKDIIVADMAVAYKLVRQTFTSRVTLDRADLQILVEYLEGPFRQLNNRWDFRPAGRRACDVDFFIAYEFRSRTLAMLMGTVFDAAFRRFASAFERRADQVYGTQPA
;
A
#
# COMPACT_ATOMS: atom_id res chain seq x y z
N MET A 1 -15.62 0.38 -12.07
CA MET A 1 -14.75 0.28 -10.87
C MET A 1 -13.65 -0.73 -11.14
N ALA A 2 -12.41 -0.37 -10.83
CA ALA A 2 -11.29 -1.28 -10.96
C ALA A 2 -11.06 -2.00 -9.64
N GLU A 3 -10.72 -3.27 -9.71
CA GLU A 3 -10.52 -4.11 -8.53
C GLU A 3 -9.39 -5.11 -8.81
N LEU A 4 -8.52 -5.28 -7.83
CA LEU A 4 -7.41 -6.24 -7.89
C LEU A 4 -7.25 -6.94 -6.55
N SER A 5 -7.16 -8.26 -6.59
CA SER A 5 -6.93 -9.08 -5.41
C SER A 5 -5.82 -10.07 -5.74
N THR A 6 -4.75 -10.06 -4.94
CA THR A 6 -3.60 -10.94 -5.15
C THR A 6 -3.15 -11.58 -3.85
N THR A 7 -2.54 -12.75 -3.95
CA THR A 7 -1.86 -13.42 -2.84
C THR A 7 -0.46 -13.79 -3.30
N ARG A 8 0.55 -13.43 -2.49
CA ARG A 8 1.95 -13.68 -2.83
C ARG A 8 2.70 -14.28 -1.64
N ARG A 9 3.30 -15.44 -1.85
CA ARG A 9 4.17 -16.04 -0.84
C ARG A 9 5.53 -15.32 -0.88
N VAL A 10 5.99 -14.83 0.28
CA VAL A 10 7.29 -14.19 0.42
C VAL A 10 8.10 -14.87 1.52
N GLN A 11 9.44 -14.82 1.38
CA GLN A 11 10.36 -15.47 2.31
C GLN A 11 10.82 -14.48 3.39
N HIS A 12 9.83 -13.86 4.04
CA HIS A 12 10.02 -12.94 5.16
C HIS A 12 8.90 -13.18 6.15
N ALA A 13 9.17 -12.96 7.43
CA ALA A 13 8.16 -13.16 8.47
C ALA A 13 6.99 -12.19 8.27
N ALA A 14 5.80 -12.61 8.66
CA ALA A 14 4.61 -11.77 8.54
C ALA A 14 4.77 -10.44 9.28
N SER A 15 5.39 -10.45 10.47
CA SER A 15 5.67 -9.23 11.23
C SER A 15 6.63 -8.30 10.51
N GLU A 16 7.63 -8.84 9.82
CA GLU A 16 8.57 -8.04 9.02
C GLU A 16 7.87 -7.36 7.86
N MET A 17 7.02 -8.10 7.13
CA MET A 17 6.27 -7.53 6.03
C MET A 17 5.27 -6.49 6.52
N PHE A 18 4.60 -6.76 7.64
CA PHE A 18 3.71 -5.78 8.27
C PHE A 18 4.45 -4.48 8.59
N ASP A 19 5.60 -4.58 9.24
CA ASP A 19 6.40 -3.41 9.62
C ASP A 19 6.82 -2.61 8.40
N LEU A 20 7.19 -3.29 7.32
CA LEU A 20 7.63 -2.64 6.09
C LEU A 20 6.49 -1.86 5.43
N VAL A 21 5.31 -2.46 5.32
CA VAL A 21 4.14 -1.82 4.72
C VAL A 21 3.59 -0.72 5.65
N ALA A 22 3.73 -0.88 6.96
CA ALA A 22 3.29 0.11 7.94
C ALA A 22 4.16 1.38 7.91
N ASP A 23 5.40 1.29 7.46
CA ASP A 23 6.33 2.42 7.42
C ASP A 23 6.09 3.26 6.16
N ILE A 24 4.96 3.94 6.14
CA ILE A 24 4.48 4.66 4.95
C ILE A 24 5.36 5.83 4.56
N GLU A 25 6.11 6.40 5.48
CA GLU A 25 6.99 7.55 5.20
C GLU A 25 8.15 7.17 4.27
N ARG A 26 8.45 5.89 4.14
CA ARG A 26 9.49 5.38 3.24
C ARG A 26 8.98 5.08 1.83
N TYR A 27 7.69 5.16 1.60
CA TYR A 27 7.10 4.82 0.30
C TYR A 27 7.71 5.56 -0.89
N PRO A 28 8.06 6.86 -0.80
CA PRO A 28 8.68 7.52 -1.95
C PRO A 28 9.98 6.90 -2.42
N GLU A 29 10.64 6.10 -1.57
CA GLU A 29 11.92 5.46 -1.92
C GLU A 29 11.76 4.27 -2.87
N PHE A 30 10.58 3.64 -2.93
CA PHE A 30 10.44 2.40 -3.68
C PHE A 30 9.04 2.10 -4.24
N VAL A 31 7.99 2.75 -3.76
CA VAL A 31 6.62 2.44 -4.20
C VAL A 31 6.36 3.06 -5.56
N PRO A 32 5.86 2.28 -6.54
CA PRO A 32 5.58 2.81 -7.88
C PRO A 32 4.70 4.05 -7.84
N LEU A 33 5.07 5.07 -8.59
CA LEU A 33 4.38 6.35 -8.75
C LEU A 33 4.38 7.26 -7.52
N CYS A 34 4.76 6.77 -6.35
CA CYS A 34 4.74 7.58 -5.13
C CYS A 34 5.87 8.60 -5.16
N GLN A 35 5.53 9.88 -5.32
CA GLN A 35 6.48 10.97 -5.37
C GLN A 35 6.81 11.51 -3.99
N SER A 36 5.78 11.64 -3.14
CA SER A 36 5.95 12.11 -1.77
C SER A 36 4.86 11.54 -0.89
N LEU A 37 5.14 11.48 0.42
CA LEU A 37 4.16 11.09 1.41
C LEU A 37 4.35 11.97 2.64
N ARG A 38 3.27 12.59 3.08
CA ARG A 38 3.29 13.48 4.23
C ARG A 38 2.29 13.01 5.27
N VAL A 39 2.76 12.72 6.47
CA VAL A 39 1.89 12.38 7.59
C VAL A 39 1.31 13.65 8.18
N ARG A 40 -0.01 13.73 8.23
CA ARG A 40 -0.74 14.85 8.82
C ARG A 40 -1.03 14.64 10.30
N LYS A 41 -1.35 13.41 10.68
CA LYS A 41 -1.83 13.11 12.01
C LYS A 41 -1.57 11.65 12.35
N ARG A 42 -1.20 11.41 13.61
CA ARG A 42 -1.07 10.07 14.17
C ARG A 42 -1.91 9.99 15.44
N LEU A 43 -2.66 8.91 15.59
CA LEU A 43 -3.44 8.67 16.80
C LEU A 43 -3.58 7.18 17.05
N GLN A 44 -4.08 6.83 18.23
CA GLN A 44 -4.36 5.45 18.60
C GLN A 44 -5.83 5.33 18.97
N GLU A 45 -6.44 4.23 18.57
CA GLU A 45 -7.86 3.98 18.81
C GLU A 45 -8.11 2.49 18.88
N GLY A 46 -8.62 2.01 20.00
CA GLY A 46 -8.94 0.59 20.16
C GLY A 46 -7.74 -0.34 20.03
N GLY A 47 -6.56 0.09 20.45
CA GLY A 47 -5.33 -0.71 20.35
C GLY A 47 -4.71 -0.71 18.96
N LYS A 48 -5.22 0.10 18.04
CA LYS A 48 -4.70 0.22 16.67
C LYS A 48 -4.07 1.59 16.47
N ASP A 49 -3.03 1.64 15.64
CA ASP A 49 -2.42 2.91 15.23
C ASP A 49 -3.13 3.41 13.98
N ILE A 50 -3.46 4.69 13.98
CA ILE A 50 -4.13 5.33 12.85
C ILE A 50 -3.26 6.48 12.37
N ILE A 51 -3.04 6.52 11.05
CA ILE A 51 -2.23 7.55 10.40
C ILE A 51 -3.07 8.19 9.31
N VAL A 52 -3.19 9.52 9.34
CA VAL A 52 -3.79 10.27 8.25
C VAL A 52 -2.64 10.88 7.45
N ALA A 53 -2.57 10.58 6.17
CA ALA A 53 -1.46 10.99 5.33
C ALA A 53 -1.89 11.39 3.94
N ASP A 54 -1.10 12.30 3.35
CA ASP A 54 -1.24 12.72 1.96
C ASP A 54 -0.18 12.01 1.13
N MET A 55 -0.61 11.37 0.04
CA MET A 55 0.29 10.77 -0.93
C MET A 55 0.17 11.51 -2.25
N ALA A 56 1.30 11.97 -2.76
CA ALA A 56 1.37 12.53 -4.11
C ALA A 56 1.87 11.46 -5.06
N VAL A 57 1.12 11.23 -6.13
CA VAL A 57 1.49 10.31 -7.19
C VAL A 57 1.70 11.12 -8.46
N ALA A 58 2.69 10.71 -9.26
CA ALA A 58 3.03 11.43 -10.47
C ALA A 58 3.39 10.45 -11.58
N TYR A 59 2.94 10.77 -12.80
CA TYR A 59 3.33 10.07 -14.01
C TYR A 59 3.35 11.07 -15.14
N LYS A 60 4.53 11.28 -15.74
CA LYS A 60 4.74 12.29 -16.78
C LYS A 60 4.29 13.66 -16.24
N LEU A 61 3.40 14.36 -16.92
CA LEU A 61 2.93 15.68 -16.54
C LEU A 61 1.72 15.66 -15.62
N VAL A 62 1.20 14.47 -15.27
CA VAL A 62 0.03 14.33 -14.40
C VAL A 62 0.49 14.07 -12.98
N ARG A 63 0.00 14.90 -12.05
CA ARG A 63 0.28 14.74 -10.63
C ARG A 63 -1.02 14.87 -9.86
N GLN A 64 -1.26 13.94 -8.93
CA GLN A 64 -2.44 13.94 -8.07
C GLN A 64 -2.03 13.69 -6.64
N THR A 65 -2.74 14.32 -5.72
CA THR A 65 -2.55 14.09 -4.28
C THR A 65 -3.84 13.57 -3.68
N PHE A 66 -3.75 12.56 -2.85
CA PHE A 66 -4.93 12.06 -2.14
C PHE A 66 -4.60 11.83 -0.67
N THR A 67 -5.62 11.97 0.15
CA THR A 67 -5.53 11.81 1.61
C THR A 67 -6.19 10.51 2.01
N SER A 68 -5.51 9.73 2.84
CA SER A 68 -6.00 8.44 3.30
C SER A 68 -5.85 8.32 4.81
N ARG A 69 -6.72 7.49 5.38
CA ARG A 69 -6.64 7.06 6.77
C ARG A 69 -6.13 5.62 6.77
N VAL A 70 -4.95 5.42 7.34
CA VAL A 70 -4.30 4.12 7.39
C VAL A 70 -4.46 3.57 8.80
N THR A 71 -5.09 2.41 8.93
CA THR A 71 -5.28 1.74 10.20
C THR A 71 -4.33 0.55 10.26
N LEU A 72 -3.45 0.56 11.26
CA LEU A 72 -2.44 -0.49 11.48
C LEU A 72 -2.90 -1.38 12.61
N ASP A 73 -3.29 -2.62 12.30
CA ASP A 73 -3.74 -3.60 13.27
C ASP A 73 -2.66 -4.67 13.41
N ARG A 74 -1.75 -4.43 14.35
CA ARG A 74 -0.62 -5.34 14.56
C ARG A 74 -1.05 -6.69 15.13
N ALA A 75 -2.09 -6.70 15.97
CA ALA A 75 -2.57 -7.94 16.57
C ALA A 75 -3.06 -8.92 15.50
N ASP A 76 -3.76 -8.41 14.49
CA ASP A 76 -4.30 -9.22 13.40
C ASP A 76 -3.43 -9.20 12.15
N LEU A 77 -2.30 -8.48 12.17
CA LEU A 77 -1.40 -8.32 11.04
C LEU A 77 -2.16 -7.87 9.80
N GLN A 78 -2.92 -6.81 9.95
CA GLN A 78 -3.76 -6.25 8.89
C GLN A 78 -3.54 -4.75 8.78
N ILE A 79 -3.54 -4.24 7.55
CA ILE A 79 -3.48 -2.81 7.28
C ILE A 79 -4.67 -2.46 6.39
N LEU A 80 -5.43 -1.46 6.81
CA LEU A 80 -6.58 -0.97 6.07
C LEU A 80 -6.33 0.48 5.67
N VAL A 81 -6.50 0.78 4.39
CA VAL A 81 -6.35 2.14 3.86
C VAL A 81 -7.71 2.60 3.37
N GLU A 82 -8.23 3.65 4.01
CA GLU A 82 -9.52 4.25 3.68
C GLU A 82 -9.29 5.62 3.04
N TYR A 83 -9.92 5.83 1.90
CA TYR A 83 -9.80 7.07 1.15
C TYR A 83 -10.63 8.18 1.79
N LEU A 84 -10.04 9.36 1.95
CA LEU A 84 -10.72 10.51 2.52
C LEU A 84 -10.97 11.60 1.47
N GLU A 85 -9.95 11.95 0.66
CA GLU A 85 -10.04 13.08 -0.26
C GLU A 85 -9.05 12.93 -1.41
N GLY A 86 -9.44 13.35 -2.61
CA GLY A 86 -8.57 13.36 -3.78
C GLY A 86 -9.30 13.05 -5.08
N PRO A 87 -8.59 12.48 -6.08
CA PRO A 87 -9.12 12.30 -7.42
C PRO A 87 -10.06 11.11 -7.60
N PHE A 88 -10.27 10.34 -6.54
CA PHE A 88 -11.12 9.15 -6.62
C PHE A 88 -12.53 9.44 -6.13
N ARG A 89 -13.50 8.71 -6.68
CA ARG A 89 -14.84 8.63 -6.12
C ARG A 89 -14.83 7.73 -4.91
N GLN A 90 -14.05 6.65 -4.99
CA GLN A 90 -13.81 5.73 -3.90
C GLN A 90 -12.49 5.00 -4.10
N LEU A 91 -11.89 4.60 -3.00
CA LEU A 91 -10.72 3.73 -3.01
C LEU A 91 -10.66 3.00 -1.67
N ASN A 92 -10.52 1.69 -1.73
CA ASN A 92 -10.31 0.84 -0.56
C ASN A 92 -9.12 -0.06 -0.82
N ASN A 93 -8.21 -0.12 0.15
CA ASN A 93 -7.03 -0.98 0.05
C ASN A 93 -6.86 -1.73 1.37
N ARG A 94 -6.59 -3.02 1.29
CA ARG A 94 -6.39 -3.86 2.47
C ARG A 94 -5.23 -4.80 2.25
N TRP A 95 -4.42 -4.93 3.29
CA TRP A 95 -3.30 -5.87 3.36
C TRP A 95 -3.55 -6.82 4.51
N ASP A 96 -3.40 -8.11 4.26
CA ASP A 96 -3.40 -9.15 5.29
C ASP A 96 -2.10 -9.94 5.18
N PHE A 97 -1.42 -10.15 6.32
CA PHE A 97 -0.16 -10.87 6.37
C PHE A 97 -0.36 -12.15 7.16
N ARG A 98 -0.43 -13.28 6.46
CA ARG A 98 -0.71 -14.58 7.07
C ARG A 98 0.58 -15.38 7.25
N PRO A 99 1.01 -15.67 8.49
CA PRO A 99 2.23 -16.45 8.70
C PRO A 99 2.18 -17.81 8.01
N ALA A 100 3.30 -18.20 7.39
CA ALA A 100 3.46 -19.48 6.71
C ALA A 100 4.80 -20.09 7.14
N GLY A 101 5.05 -20.11 8.46
CA GLY A 101 6.31 -20.51 9.05
C GLY A 101 7.01 -19.31 9.69
N ARG A 102 8.21 -19.51 10.20
CA ARG A 102 8.95 -18.46 10.92
C ARG A 102 9.42 -17.33 10.01
N ARG A 103 9.77 -17.66 8.77
CA ARG A 103 10.42 -16.73 7.84
C ARG A 103 9.70 -16.64 6.51
N ALA A 104 8.40 -16.94 6.52
CA ALA A 104 7.59 -16.85 5.33
C ALA A 104 6.19 -16.40 5.69
N CYS A 105 5.53 -15.73 4.77
CA CYS A 105 4.12 -15.39 4.93
C CYS A 105 3.44 -15.27 3.58
N ASP A 106 2.12 -15.33 3.60
CA ASP A 106 1.30 -15.01 2.45
C ASP A 106 0.81 -13.58 2.61
N VAL A 107 1.11 -12.75 1.63
CA VAL A 107 0.68 -11.36 1.59
C VAL A 107 -0.55 -11.29 0.70
N ASP A 108 -1.69 -11.00 1.32
CA ASP A 108 -2.94 -10.75 0.59
C ASP A 108 -3.06 -9.25 0.39
N PHE A 109 -3.20 -8.83 -0.86
CA PHE A 109 -3.35 -7.43 -1.24
C PHE A 109 -4.67 -7.27 -1.99
N PHE A 110 -5.50 -6.37 -1.52
CA PHE A 110 -6.77 -6.02 -2.18
C PHE A 110 -6.82 -4.52 -2.39
N ILE A 111 -7.24 -4.11 -3.59
CA ILE A 111 -7.54 -2.71 -3.86
C ILE A 111 -8.73 -2.61 -4.80
N ALA A 112 -9.64 -1.67 -4.49
CA ALA A 112 -10.75 -1.32 -5.35
C ALA A 112 -10.78 0.20 -5.44
N TYR A 113 -10.92 0.73 -6.66
CA TYR A 113 -10.91 2.18 -6.84
C TYR A 113 -11.70 2.61 -8.05
N GLU A 114 -12.15 3.87 -8.03
CA GLU A 114 -12.86 4.50 -9.13
C GLU A 114 -12.49 5.99 -9.15
N PHE A 115 -12.10 6.50 -10.32
CA PHE A 115 -11.80 7.91 -10.47
C PHE A 115 -13.09 8.74 -10.52
N ARG A 116 -13.02 9.99 -10.04
CA ARG A 116 -14.15 10.92 -10.13
C ARG A 116 -14.41 11.37 -11.56
N SER A 117 -13.37 11.49 -12.35
CA SER A 117 -13.42 12.06 -13.70
C SER A 117 -13.14 10.98 -14.73
N ARG A 118 -13.95 10.95 -15.80
CA ARG A 118 -13.70 10.06 -16.94
C ARG A 118 -12.38 10.41 -17.62
N THR A 119 -12.07 11.70 -17.71
CA THR A 119 -10.81 12.17 -18.31
C THR A 119 -9.62 11.63 -17.53
N LEU A 120 -9.67 11.73 -16.21
CA LEU A 120 -8.60 11.24 -15.34
C LEU A 120 -8.49 9.71 -15.44
N ALA A 121 -9.62 9.00 -15.48
CA ALA A 121 -9.63 7.56 -15.66
C ALA A 121 -8.97 7.15 -16.99
N MET A 122 -9.21 7.90 -18.05
CA MET A 122 -8.59 7.64 -19.36
C MET A 122 -7.08 7.90 -19.33
N LEU A 123 -6.64 8.94 -18.65
CA LEU A 123 -5.22 9.31 -18.58
C LEU A 123 -4.42 8.41 -17.64
N MET A 124 -4.99 8.02 -16.51
CA MET A 124 -4.27 7.39 -15.43
C MET A 124 -4.69 5.95 -15.13
N GLY A 125 -5.83 5.50 -15.64
CA GLY A 125 -6.36 4.18 -15.29
C GLY A 125 -5.40 3.04 -15.57
N THR A 126 -4.84 2.98 -16.78
CA THR A 126 -3.89 1.93 -17.16
C THR A 126 -2.61 2.01 -16.32
N VAL A 127 -2.12 3.23 -16.06
CA VAL A 127 -0.91 3.45 -15.27
C VAL A 127 -1.11 2.98 -13.84
N PHE A 128 -2.26 3.32 -13.24
CA PHE A 128 -2.57 2.91 -11.86
C PHE A 128 -2.77 1.41 -11.76
N ASP A 129 -3.47 0.80 -12.71
CA ASP A 129 -3.65 -0.65 -12.72
C ASP A 129 -2.29 -1.36 -12.78
N ALA A 130 -1.41 -0.92 -13.67
CA ALA A 130 -0.07 -1.48 -13.78
C ALA A 130 0.74 -1.29 -12.50
N ALA A 131 0.64 -0.11 -11.87
CA ALA A 131 1.34 0.18 -10.62
C ALA A 131 0.86 -0.71 -9.48
N PHE A 132 -0.47 -0.85 -9.31
CA PHE A 132 -1.02 -1.67 -8.24
C PHE A 132 -0.65 -3.15 -8.41
N ARG A 133 -0.57 -3.65 -9.64
CA ARG A 133 -0.13 -5.02 -9.90
C ARG A 133 1.32 -5.26 -9.48
N ARG A 134 2.13 -4.21 -9.39
CA ARG A 134 3.54 -4.29 -9.00
C ARG A 134 3.77 -4.02 -7.51
N PHE A 135 2.74 -3.61 -6.78
CA PHE A 135 2.92 -3.24 -5.37
C PHE A 135 3.50 -4.38 -4.54
N ALA A 136 2.87 -5.55 -4.57
CA ALA A 136 3.34 -6.68 -3.76
C ALA A 136 4.79 -7.05 -4.07
N SER A 137 5.17 -7.07 -5.36
CA SER A 137 6.55 -7.39 -5.75
C SER A 137 7.52 -6.28 -5.37
N ALA A 138 7.09 -5.01 -5.41
CA ALA A 138 7.92 -3.88 -4.99
C ALA A 138 8.23 -3.97 -3.49
N PHE A 139 7.23 -4.31 -2.68
CA PHE A 139 7.41 -4.50 -1.25
C PHE A 139 8.29 -5.71 -0.95
N GLU A 140 8.14 -6.80 -1.70
CA GLU A 140 9.02 -7.96 -1.54
C GLU A 140 10.48 -7.61 -1.84
N ARG A 141 10.74 -6.89 -2.93
CA ARG A 141 12.10 -6.45 -3.27
C ARG A 141 12.67 -5.54 -2.19
N ARG A 142 11.85 -4.65 -1.65
CA ARG A 142 12.28 -3.77 -0.56
C ARG A 142 12.59 -4.58 0.69
N ALA A 143 11.78 -5.58 1.00
CA ALA A 143 12.03 -6.49 2.13
C ALA A 143 13.35 -7.22 1.96
N ASP A 144 13.67 -7.68 0.75
CA ASP A 144 14.96 -8.32 0.46
C ASP A 144 16.12 -7.37 0.74
N GLN A 145 15.97 -6.09 0.42
CA GLN A 145 16.99 -5.07 0.68
C GLN A 145 17.16 -4.78 2.18
N VAL A 146 16.05 -4.70 2.91
CA VAL A 146 16.04 -4.32 4.32
C VAL A 146 16.38 -5.49 5.23
N TYR A 147 15.81 -6.65 4.97
CA TYR A 147 15.94 -7.83 5.84
C TYR A 147 16.90 -8.89 5.29
N GLY A 148 17.36 -8.73 4.06
CA GLY A 148 18.21 -9.70 3.38
C GLY A 148 17.42 -10.84 2.76
N THR A 149 18.05 -11.52 1.82
CA THR A 149 17.47 -12.72 1.20
C THR A 149 17.93 -13.94 1.98
N GLN A 150 17.04 -14.94 2.08
CA GLN A 150 17.37 -16.17 2.79
C GLN A 150 18.08 -17.14 1.85
N PRO A 151 19.04 -17.93 2.36
CA PRO A 151 19.65 -19.00 1.57
C PRO A 151 18.57 -19.98 1.12
N ALA A 152 18.75 -20.49 -0.05
CA ALA A 152 17.87 -21.51 -0.62
C ALA A 152 17.92 -22.80 0.21
#